data_069a6c54a5dcce854e546a976cd43c92
#
_entry.id   069a6c54a5dcce854e546a976cd43c92
#
_cell.length_a   1.000
_cell.length_b   1.000
_cell.length_c   1.000
_cell.angle_alpha   90.00
_cell.angle_beta   90.00
_cell.angle_gamma   90.00
#
_symmetry.space_group_name_H-M   'P 1'
#
loop_
_entity.id
_entity.type
_entity.pdbx_description
1 polymer ?
#
loop_
_entity_poly.entity_id
_entity_poly.type
_entity_poly.pdbx_seq_one_letter_code
_entity_poly.pdbx_strand_id
1 'polypeptide(L)'
;QNKKVFLPGYRVDAITDAAINFIKLNQKKPFFLFVSLIEPHHQNNTDDYPPPIGYREKYTGKWSPPDLSTLVGSSPRHLGGYYGMVKRIDEAYGRMIDVIKSLKLFDDSAIIFTSDHGNNFKTRNREYKRSCHESSIRVPTSLIGNVFQQGGRIKELTNILDIHATILDLAKVKNTSHCDGRSVLPLVNKTSKKWDNEIFIQISESQLARSLRTEKWKYCIADQDSNGSDKPSSNQYTETNLYDLDADPYELNNLIGISTYDEIVNSLRKKIKSKIRKVENITTKITKAKNVNNPGQMGLNPDSFHRLKKKL
;
A
#
# COMPACT_ATOMS: atom_id res chain seq x y z
N GLN A 1 33.74 -0.15 1.19
CA GLN A 1 34.31 -1.51 1.06
C GLN A 1 33.18 -2.44 0.66
N ASN A 2 33.15 -2.87 -0.60
CA ASN A 2 32.13 -3.79 -1.14
C ASN A 2 32.42 -5.25 -0.73
N LYS A 3 32.39 -5.54 0.57
CA LYS A 3 32.58 -6.90 1.05
C LYS A 3 31.20 -7.53 1.31
N LYS A 4 30.94 -8.69 0.66
CA LYS A 4 29.74 -9.48 0.92
C LYS A 4 29.84 -10.05 2.34
N VAL A 5 28.80 -9.79 3.16
CA VAL A 5 28.70 -10.28 4.53
C VAL A 5 27.47 -11.17 4.64
N PHE A 6 27.62 -12.33 5.24
CA PHE A 6 26.53 -13.22 5.59
C PHE A 6 26.18 -13.01 7.06
N LEU A 7 24.94 -12.63 7.34
CA LEU A 7 24.44 -12.46 8.69
C LEU A 7 23.65 -13.70 9.10
N PRO A 8 23.87 -14.26 10.30
CA PRO A 8 23.13 -15.43 10.76
C PRO A 8 21.72 -15.05 11.22
N GLY A 9 20.85 -16.05 11.27
CA GLY A 9 19.50 -15.91 11.84
C GLY A 9 18.43 -15.44 10.87
N TYR A 10 17.31 -15.03 11.42
CA TYR A 10 16.18 -14.53 10.66
C TYR A 10 16.48 -13.11 10.14
N ARG A 11 16.17 -12.83 8.86
CA ARG A 11 16.57 -11.59 8.18
C ARG A 11 16.14 -10.32 8.92
N VAL A 12 14.90 -10.28 9.44
CA VAL A 12 14.40 -9.14 10.24
C VAL A 12 15.30 -8.85 11.42
N ASP A 13 15.75 -9.90 12.14
CA ASP A 13 16.61 -9.75 13.31
C ASP A 13 17.98 -9.21 12.94
N ALA A 14 18.59 -9.79 11.93
CA ALA A 14 19.91 -9.37 11.47
C ALA A 14 19.93 -7.90 10.98
N ILE A 15 18.90 -7.46 10.26
CA ILE A 15 18.77 -6.06 9.83
C ILE A 15 18.51 -5.16 11.05
N THR A 16 17.69 -5.60 11.98
CA THR A 16 17.38 -4.85 13.22
C THR A 16 18.62 -4.66 14.08
N ASP A 17 19.44 -5.70 14.23
CA ASP A 17 20.70 -5.62 14.98
C ASP A 17 21.68 -4.64 14.34
N ALA A 18 21.76 -4.64 13.00
CA ALA A 18 22.56 -3.68 12.26
C ALA A 18 22.04 -2.24 12.44
N ALA A 19 20.71 -2.04 12.41
CA ALA A 19 20.08 -0.75 12.64
C ALA A 19 20.34 -0.24 14.07
N ILE A 20 20.20 -1.09 15.07
CA ILE A 20 20.49 -0.77 16.47
C ILE A 20 21.96 -0.39 16.65
N ASN A 21 22.87 -1.13 16.03
CA ASN A 21 24.30 -0.78 16.08
C ASN A 21 24.57 0.57 15.43
N PHE A 22 23.96 0.86 14.28
CA PHE A 22 24.06 2.15 13.63
C PHE A 22 23.60 3.29 14.55
N ILE A 23 22.44 3.15 15.21
CA ILE A 23 21.91 4.15 16.15
C ILE A 23 22.90 4.40 17.28
N LYS A 24 23.44 3.33 17.90
CA LYS A 24 24.45 3.45 18.98
C LYS A 24 25.70 4.19 18.55
N LEU A 25 26.21 3.90 17.35
CA LEU A 25 27.42 4.52 16.83
C LEU A 25 27.24 6.00 16.45
N ASN A 26 26.01 6.39 16.10
CA ASN A 26 25.73 7.76 15.62
C ASN A 26 24.93 8.61 16.62
N GLN A 27 24.71 8.15 17.84
CA GLN A 27 23.88 8.82 18.84
C GLN A 27 24.26 10.26 19.18
N LYS A 28 25.49 10.69 18.89
CA LYS A 28 26.00 12.05 19.17
C LYS A 28 25.90 13.01 17.99
N LYS A 29 25.31 12.57 16.87
CA LYS A 29 25.20 13.37 15.64
C LYS A 29 23.78 13.26 15.09
N PRO A 30 23.27 14.26 14.37
CA PRO A 30 22.08 14.07 13.55
C PRO A 30 22.32 12.97 12.52
N PHE A 31 21.34 12.09 12.34
CA PHE A 31 21.38 11.04 11.33
C PHE A 31 20.02 10.84 10.67
N PHE A 32 20.06 10.29 9.47
CA PHE A 32 18.90 9.71 8.80
C PHE A 32 19.14 8.21 8.65
N LEU A 33 18.23 7.40 9.15
CA LEU A 33 18.28 5.95 9.05
C LEU A 33 17.03 5.44 8.33
N PHE A 34 17.22 4.79 7.19
CA PHE A 34 16.17 4.10 6.47
C PHE A 34 16.35 2.58 6.64
N VAL A 35 15.39 1.93 7.30
CA VAL A 35 15.40 0.48 7.53
C VAL A 35 14.36 -0.15 6.61
N SER A 36 14.81 -0.89 5.60
CA SER A 36 13.95 -1.60 4.66
C SER A 36 13.95 -3.09 4.98
N LEU A 37 12.79 -3.61 5.35
CA LEU A 37 12.56 -5.03 5.58
C LEU A 37 11.83 -5.63 4.37
N ILE A 38 12.19 -6.84 3.96
CA ILE A 38 11.45 -7.54 2.91
C ILE A 38 10.16 -8.13 3.48
N GLU A 39 10.18 -8.60 4.73
CA GLU A 39 8.98 -9.10 5.39
C GLU A 39 7.90 -8.00 5.48
N PRO A 40 6.64 -8.35 5.35
CA PRO A 40 6.05 -9.70 5.19
C PRO A 40 5.85 -10.11 3.72
N HIS A 41 6.77 -9.82 2.82
CA HIS A 41 6.69 -10.13 1.39
C HIS A 41 6.61 -11.65 1.14
N HIS A 42 5.77 -12.04 0.18
CA HIS A 42 5.69 -13.41 -0.32
C HIS A 42 7.04 -13.88 -0.90
N GLN A 43 7.48 -15.07 -0.55
CA GLN A 43 8.70 -15.66 -1.10
C GLN A 43 8.34 -16.52 -2.31
N ASN A 44 8.59 -16.00 -3.53
CA ASN A 44 8.16 -16.61 -4.77
C ASN A 44 8.77 -18.00 -5.01
N ASN A 45 9.99 -18.23 -4.56
CA ASN A 45 10.72 -19.51 -4.71
C ASN A 45 10.13 -20.65 -3.87
N THR A 46 9.44 -20.33 -2.80
CA THR A 46 8.79 -21.31 -1.90
C THR A 46 7.28 -21.25 -1.93
N ASP A 47 6.69 -20.29 -2.68
CA ASP A 47 5.26 -19.96 -2.69
C ASP A 47 4.71 -19.82 -1.26
N ASP A 48 5.40 -19.07 -0.39
CA ASP A 48 5.09 -19.00 1.03
C ASP A 48 5.40 -17.64 1.67
N TYR A 49 4.91 -17.48 2.91
CA TYR A 49 5.23 -16.42 3.86
C TYR A 49 5.93 -17.06 5.08
N PRO A 50 7.26 -17.26 5.04
CA PRO A 50 7.97 -17.99 6.07
C PRO A 50 8.29 -17.11 7.28
N PRO A 51 7.55 -17.24 8.42
CA PRO A 51 7.88 -16.57 9.66
C PRO A 51 8.98 -17.32 10.42
N PRO A 52 9.48 -16.81 11.53
CA PRO A 52 10.29 -17.61 12.46
C PRO A 52 9.55 -18.87 12.94
N ILE A 53 10.30 -19.88 13.35
CA ILE A 53 9.75 -21.16 13.86
C ILE A 53 8.76 -20.90 15.00
N GLY A 54 7.60 -21.56 14.96
CA GLY A 54 6.53 -21.46 15.94
C GLY A 54 5.56 -20.29 15.77
N TYR A 55 5.85 -19.33 14.88
CA TYR A 55 4.98 -18.18 14.68
C TYR A 55 3.78 -18.51 13.78
N ARG A 56 3.95 -19.35 12.78
CA ARG A 56 2.84 -19.76 11.90
C ARG A 56 1.72 -20.42 12.68
N GLU A 57 2.06 -21.41 13.49
CA GLU A 57 1.13 -22.19 14.30
C GLU A 57 0.35 -21.31 15.25
N LYS A 58 1.04 -20.35 15.88
CA LYS A 58 0.44 -19.39 16.81
C LYS A 58 -0.60 -18.48 16.15
N TYR A 59 -0.46 -18.20 14.86
CA TYR A 59 -1.32 -17.26 14.14
C TYR A 59 -2.25 -17.94 13.12
N THR A 60 -2.16 -19.23 12.90
CA THR A 60 -3.11 -20.00 12.09
C THR A 60 -4.50 -19.96 12.73
N GLY A 61 -5.53 -19.78 11.93
CA GLY A 61 -6.93 -19.71 12.37
C GLY A 61 -7.31 -18.43 13.11
N LYS A 62 -6.45 -17.40 13.12
CA LYS A 62 -6.82 -16.08 13.64
C LYS A 62 -7.74 -15.34 12.69
N TRP A 63 -8.27 -14.20 13.16
CA TRP A 63 -9.19 -13.38 12.39
C TRP A 63 -8.70 -13.10 10.97
N SER A 64 -9.61 -13.20 10.01
CA SER A 64 -9.37 -12.88 8.61
C SER A 64 -10.25 -11.70 8.18
N PRO A 65 -9.71 -10.71 7.47
CA PRO A 65 -10.52 -9.64 6.90
C PRO A 65 -11.63 -10.20 5.99
N PRO A 66 -12.80 -9.56 5.93
CA PRO A 66 -13.95 -10.02 5.12
C PRO A 66 -13.62 -10.26 3.65
N ASP A 67 -12.82 -9.45 3.00
CA ASP A 67 -12.38 -9.65 1.62
C ASP A 67 -11.53 -10.91 1.44
N LEU A 68 -10.68 -11.23 2.42
CA LEU A 68 -9.85 -12.44 2.39
C LEU A 68 -10.61 -13.71 2.79
N SER A 69 -11.69 -13.59 3.57
CA SER A 69 -12.51 -14.72 3.98
C SER A 69 -13.64 -15.05 2.98
N THR A 70 -14.11 -14.06 2.23
CA THR A 70 -15.22 -14.18 1.28
C THR A 70 -14.76 -14.49 -0.13
N LEU A 71 -13.68 -13.84 -0.57
CA LEU A 71 -13.16 -13.99 -1.93
C LEU A 71 -12.18 -15.16 -2.04
N VAL A 72 -12.23 -15.84 -3.19
CA VAL A 72 -11.27 -16.91 -3.47
C VAL A 72 -9.86 -16.35 -3.63
N GLY A 73 -8.91 -16.91 -2.88
CA GLY A 73 -7.53 -16.49 -2.89
C GLY A 73 -6.61 -17.45 -2.12
N SER A 74 -5.40 -17.01 -1.82
CA SER A 74 -4.39 -17.82 -1.14
C SER A 74 -4.34 -17.61 0.38
N SER A 75 -5.21 -16.76 0.92
CA SER A 75 -5.25 -16.41 2.35
C SER A 75 -5.42 -17.61 3.29
N PRO A 76 -6.25 -18.64 3.01
CA PRO A 76 -6.38 -19.77 3.91
C PRO A 76 -5.07 -20.50 4.17
N ARG A 77 -4.21 -20.57 3.16
CA ARG A 77 -2.89 -21.21 3.27
C ARG A 77 -1.85 -20.32 3.92
N HIS A 78 -1.89 -19.02 3.67
CA HIS A 78 -0.75 -18.13 3.89
C HIS A 78 -0.91 -17.17 5.06
N LEU A 79 -2.14 -16.90 5.52
CA LEU A 79 -2.40 -15.81 6.48
C LEU A 79 -1.69 -16.02 7.83
N GLY A 80 -1.61 -17.26 8.33
CA GLY A 80 -0.89 -17.56 9.55
C GLY A 80 0.61 -17.24 9.47
N GLY A 81 1.24 -17.58 8.33
CA GLY A 81 2.64 -17.23 8.06
C GLY A 81 2.86 -15.72 7.95
N TYR A 82 1.98 -15.03 7.20
CA TYR A 82 2.01 -13.58 7.06
C TYR A 82 1.91 -12.89 8.42
N TYR A 83 0.95 -13.25 9.26
CA TYR A 83 0.81 -12.67 10.60
C TYR A 83 2.00 -12.96 11.50
N GLY A 84 2.61 -14.16 11.38
CA GLY A 84 3.84 -14.48 12.08
C GLY A 84 5.01 -13.58 11.67
N MET A 85 5.13 -13.25 10.38
CA MET A 85 6.12 -12.29 9.88
C MET A 85 5.84 -10.87 10.41
N VAL A 86 4.58 -10.41 10.35
CA VAL A 86 4.17 -9.10 10.89
C VAL A 86 4.48 -9.00 12.38
N LYS A 87 4.20 -10.06 13.14
CA LYS A 87 4.54 -10.08 14.59
C LYS A 87 6.04 -9.95 14.82
N ARG A 88 6.87 -10.58 14.00
CA ARG A 88 8.33 -10.45 14.15
C ARG A 88 8.82 -9.05 13.80
N ILE A 89 8.21 -8.39 12.83
CA ILE A 89 8.48 -6.97 12.51
C ILE A 89 8.10 -6.08 13.71
N ASP A 90 6.95 -6.31 14.32
CA ASP A 90 6.48 -5.56 15.48
C ASP A 90 7.49 -5.66 16.66
N GLU A 91 7.97 -6.86 16.94
CA GLU A 91 9.00 -7.09 17.97
C GLU A 91 10.33 -6.39 17.62
N ALA A 92 10.75 -6.46 16.38
CA ALA A 92 11.94 -5.78 15.88
C ALA A 92 11.83 -4.26 15.99
N TYR A 93 10.68 -3.72 15.62
CA TYR A 93 10.38 -2.31 15.76
C TYR A 93 10.39 -1.86 17.22
N GLY A 94 9.77 -2.63 18.12
CA GLY A 94 9.82 -2.39 19.55
C GLY A 94 11.26 -2.30 20.09
N ARG A 95 12.13 -3.24 19.70
CA ARG A 95 13.56 -3.22 20.09
C ARG A 95 14.28 -1.93 19.65
N MET A 96 14.02 -1.44 18.44
CA MET A 96 14.62 -0.17 17.98
C MET A 96 14.11 1.01 18.79
N ILE A 97 12.81 1.07 19.09
CA ILE A 97 12.21 2.13 19.93
C ILE A 97 12.80 2.11 21.33
N ASP A 98 12.97 0.94 21.94
CA ASP A 98 13.56 0.80 23.27
C ASP A 98 15.00 1.32 23.32
N VAL A 99 15.79 1.03 22.29
CA VAL A 99 17.17 1.57 22.18
C VAL A 99 17.15 3.10 22.04
N ILE A 100 16.28 3.66 21.19
CA ILE A 100 16.15 5.11 21.01
C ILE A 100 15.80 5.79 22.35
N LYS A 101 14.86 5.20 23.12
CA LYS A 101 14.47 5.68 24.45
C LYS A 101 15.60 5.57 25.45
N SER A 102 16.28 4.41 25.53
CA SER A 102 17.37 4.17 26.48
C SER A 102 18.56 5.09 26.25
N LEU A 103 18.81 5.50 25.03
CA LEU A 103 19.83 6.46 24.66
C LEU A 103 19.37 7.92 24.80
N LYS A 104 18.14 8.17 25.28
CA LYS A 104 17.52 9.51 25.42
C LYS A 104 17.43 10.29 24.10
N LEU A 105 17.29 9.57 22.98
CA LEU A 105 17.16 10.17 21.64
C LEU A 105 15.70 10.39 21.23
N PHE A 106 14.74 9.87 21.99
CA PHE A 106 13.32 9.83 21.59
C PHE A 106 12.73 11.23 21.41
N ASP A 107 13.10 12.16 22.26
CA ASP A 107 12.56 13.53 22.25
C ASP A 107 13.01 14.34 21.02
N ASP A 108 14.19 14.03 20.50
CA ASP A 108 14.78 14.68 19.33
C ASP A 108 14.63 13.86 18.04
N SER A 109 13.81 12.79 18.09
CA SER A 109 13.63 11.89 16.95
C SER A 109 12.25 12.00 16.34
N ALA A 110 12.21 11.88 15.01
CA ALA A 110 11.00 11.59 14.24
C ALA A 110 11.11 10.15 13.70
N ILE A 111 10.17 9.31 14.07
CA ILE A 111 10.15 7.90 13.68
C ILE A 111 8.92 7.66 12.82
N ILE A 112 9.11 7.19 11.60
CA ILE A 112 8.04 6.89 10.66
C ILE A 112 8.05 5.40 10.37
N PHE A 113 6.92 4.74 10.61
CA PHE A 113 6.69 3.35 10.24
C PHE A 113 5.64 3.30 9.14
N THR A 114 5.94 2.59 8.05
CA THR A 114 5.01 2.39 6.94
C THR A 114 5.36 1.15 6.12
N SER A 115 4.58 0.89 5.08
CA SER A 115 4.84 -0.12 4.04
C SER A 115 4.73 0.52 2.66
N ASP A 116 5.36 -0.08 1.65
CA ASP A 116 5.27 0.35 0.25
C ASP A 116 3.91 0.05 -0.37
N HIS A 117 3.30 -1.09 -0.05
CA HIS A 117 1.98 -1.52 -0.49
C HIS A 117 1.41 -2.59 0.47
N GLY A 118 0.14 -2.92 0.30
CA GLY A 118 -0.53 -3.99 1.02
C GLY A 118 -0.42 -5.35 0.34
N ASN A 119 -1.34 -6.26 0.70
CA ASN A 119 -1.38 -7.63 0.21
C ASN A 119 -2.83 -8.10 0.07
N ASN A 120 -3.24 -8.48 -1.14
CA ASN A 120 -4.58 -8.98 -1.43
C ASN A 120 -4.68 -10.52 -1.47
N PHE A 121 -3.61 -11.25 -1.22
CA PHE A 121 -3.57 -12.71 -1.19
C PHE A 121 -4.20 -13.36 -2.44
N LYS A 122 -3.98 -12.79 -3.61
CA LYS A 122 -4.54 -13.25 -4.90
C LYS A 122 -6.08 -13.22 -4.97
N THR A 123 -6.76 -12.45 -4.12
CA THR A 123 -8.23 -12.31 -4.15
C THR A 123 -8.71 -11.36 -5.24
N ARG A 124 -7.84 -10.50 -5.78
CA ARG A 124 -8.20 -9.45 -6.74
C ARG A 124 -7.58 -9.63 -8.13
N ASN A 125 -6.48 -10.35 -8.19
CA ASN A 125 -5.75 -10.70 -9.41
C ASN A 125 -4.94 -11.99 -9.17
N ARG A 126 -4.12 -12.39 -10.14
CA ARG A 126 -3.25 -13.57 -10.01
C ARG A 126 -2.03 -13.35 -9.11
N GLU A 127 -1.87 -12.12 -8.64
CA GLU A 127 -0.77 -11.72 -7.77
C GLU A 127 -1.32 -11.34 -6.39
N TYR A 128 -0.44 -11.03 -5.47
CA TYR A 128 -0.78 -10.62 -4.11
C TYR A 128 -0.79 -9.09 -3.92
N LYS A 129 -0.50 -8.32 -4.98
CA LYS A 129 -0.48 -6.85 -5.03
C LYS A 129 -0.92 -6.33 -6.41
N ARG A 130 -0.60 -5.09 -6.77
CA ARG A 130 -0.85 -4.45 -8.07
C ARG A 130 -2.34 -4.44 -8.44
N SER A 131 -3.16 -4.03 -7.49
CA SER A 131 -4.58 -3.75 -7.71
C SER A 131 -4.98 -2.44 -7.05
N CYS A 132 -6.12 -1.88 -7.46
CA CYS A 132 -6.64 -0.64 -6.88
C CYS A 132 -7.32 -0.83 -5.51
N HIS A 133 -7.48 -2.07 -5.05
CA HIS A 133 -8.26 -2.41 -3.85
C HIS A 133 -7.53 -2.01 -2.56
N GLU A 134 -8.31 -1.66 -1.51
CA GLU A 134 -7.77 -1.23 -0.21
C GLU A 134 -6.74 -2.22 0.35
N SER A 135 -6.96 -3.53 0.16
CA SER A 135 -6.01 -4.55 0.59
C SER A 135 -4.62 -4.43 -0.06
N SER A 136 -4.52 -3.81 -1.24
CA SER A 136 -3.24 -3.58 -1.94
C SER A 136 -2.68 -2.18 -1.71
N ILE A 137 -3.52 -1.16 -1.51
CA ILE A 137 -3.06 0.25 -1.51
C ILE A 137 -3.11 0.92 -0.14
N ARG A 138 -3.91 0.40 0.80
CA ARG A 138 -4.04 0.97 2.13
C ARG A 138 -3.02 0.33 3.07
N VAL A 139 -2.00 1.10 3.43
CA VAL A 139 -0.90 0.63 4.29
C VAL A 139 -0.97 1.25 5.68
N PRO A 140 -0.51 0.54 6.72
CA PRO A 140 -0.35 1.13 8.04
C PRO A 140 0.72 2.22 7.98
N THR A 141 0.45 3.34 8.65
CA THR A 141 1.44 4.40 8.81
C THR A 141 1.34 4.98 10.20
N SER A 142 2.46 5.06 10.90
CA SER A 142 2.56 5.74 12.19
C SER A 142 3.72 6.73 12.22
N LEU A 143 3.48 7.85 12.92
CA LEU A 143 4.44 8.92 13.13
C LEU A 143 4.66 9.03 14.64
N ILE A 144 5.88 8.83 15.11
CA ILE A 144 6.22 8.76 16.53
C ILE A 144 7.39 9.70 16.83
N GLY A 145 7.35 10.35 17.98
CA GLY A 145 8.35 11.30 18.48
C GLY A 145 7.75 12.64 18.89
N ASN A 146 8.48 13.43 19.66
CA ASN A 146 7.97 14.70 20.20
C ASN A 146 7.62 15.75 19.14
N VAL A 147 8.21 15.65 17.95
CA VAL A 147 7.84 16.50 16.79
C VAL A 147 6.37 16.31 16.36
N PHE A 148 5.71 15.24 16.81
CA PHE A 148 4.32 14.89 16.55
C PHE A 148 3.46 14.99 17.82
N GLN A 149 3.62 16.05 18.57
CA GLN A 149 3.20 16.22 19.99
C GLN A 149 1.72 15.99 20.29
N GLN A 150 0.84 16.09 19.30
CA GLN A 150 -0.60 16.13 19.64
C GLN A 150 -1.26 14.75 19.73
N GLY A 151 -0.60 13.68 19.37
CA GLY A 151 -1.17 12.35 19.32
C GLY A 151 -2.54 12.30 18.60
N GLY A 152 -2.99 11.16 18.17
CA GLY A 152 -4.30 11.01 17.57
C GLY A 152 -4.27 10.33 16.21
N ARG A 153 -5.31 10.56 15.41
CA ARG A 153 -5.49 9.95 14.09
C ARG A 153 -5.71 11.03 13.05
N ILE A 154 -4.91 11.01 11.99
CA ILE A 154 -5.16 11.77 10.76
C ILE A 154 -6.21 10.99 9.96
N LYS A 155 -7.33 11.65 9.64
CA LYS A 155 -8.44 11.06 8.86
C LYS A 155 -8.33 11.39 7.38
N GLU A 156 -7.61 12.44 7.06
CA GLU A 156 -7.36 12.90 5.70
C GLU A 156 -6.61 11.84 4.90
N LEU A 157 -6.92 11.76 3.62
CA LEU A 157 -6.26 10.84 2.70
C LEU A 157 -4.83 11.31 2.42
N THR A 158 -3.88 10.50 2.83
CA THR A 158 -2.45 10.69 2.56
C THR A 158 -1.92 9.56 1.69
N ASN A 159 -0.80 9.77 1.03
CA ASN A 159 -0.15 8.76 0.22
C ASN A 159 1.35 8.66 0.52
N ILE A 160 2.01 7.65 -0.04
CA ILE A 160 3.42 7.39 0.22
C ILE A 160 4.35 8.53 -0.26
N LEU A 161 3.94 9.32 -1.25
CA LEU A 161 4.70 10.50 -1.71
C LEU A 161 4.76 11.58 -0.63
N ASP A 162 3.71 11.65 0.22
CA ASP A 162 3.63 12.62 1.32
C ASP A 162 4.67 12.32 2.41
N ILE A 163 5.12 11.07 2.54
CA ILE A 163 6.19 10.67 3.48
C ILE A 163 7.51 11.33 3.08
N HIS A 164 7.85 11.30 1.80
CA HIS A 164 9.06 11.97 1.30
C HIS A 164 9.03 13.47 1.60
N ALA A 165 7.92 14.15 1.26
CA ALA A 165 7.74 15.56 1.56
C ALA A 165 7.82 15.85 3.07
N THR A 166 7.26 14.98 3.91
CA THR A 166 7.30 15.09 5.37
C THR A 166 8.72 14.96 5.92
N ILE A 167 9.52 14.03 5.40
CA ILE A 167 10.92 13.85 5.80
C ILE A 167 11.74 15.10 5.47
N LEU A 168 11.57 15.66 4.28
CA LEU A 168 12.26 16.91 3.89
C LEU A 168 11.88 18.09 4.80
N ASP A 169 10.58 18.20 5.13
CA ASP A 169 10.07 19.24 6.01
C ASP A 169 10.62 19.10 7.44
N LEU A 170 10.63 17.89 7.99
CA LEU A 170 11.25 17.56 9.28
C LEU A 170 12.76 17.92 9.30
N ALA A 171 13.44 17.66 8.20
CA ALA A 171 14.86 17.99 8.05
C ALA A 171 15.10 19.48 7.74
N LYS A 172 14.04 20.30 7.65
CA LYS A 172 14.08 21.73 7.27
C LYS A 172 14.77 21.97 5.91
N VAL A 173 14.72 20.96 5.04
CA VAL A 173 15.19 21.08 3.65
C VAL A 173 14.07 21.69 2.83
N LYS A 174 14.36 22.80 2.14
CA LYS A 174 13.38 23.43 1.25
C LYS A 174 12.96 22.39 0.19
N ASN A 175 11.64 22.17 0.10
CA ASN A 175 11.09 21.30 -0.93
C ASN A 175 11.47 21.85 -2.30
N THR A 176 12.16 21.05 -3.08
CA THR A 176 12.48 21.37 -4.46
C THR A 176 11.27 21.09 -5.33
N SER A 177 11.15 21.76 -6.48
CA SER A 177 10.04 21.69 -7.43
C SER A 177 9.70 20.28 -7.99
N HIS A 178 10.39 19.23 -7.52
CA HIS A 178 10.28 17.86 -8.01
C HIS A 178 9.56 16.88 -7.04
N CYS A 179 8.93 17.40 -5.98
CA CYS A 179 8.20 16.56 -5.03
C CYS A 179 6.69 16.68 -5.26
N ASP A 180 6.04 15.61 -5.72
CA ASP A 180 4.59 15.57 -5.92
C ASP A 180 3.81 15.38 -4.61
N GLY A 181 4.47 14.94 -3.54
CA GLY A 181 3.88 14.79 -2.22
C GLY A 181 3.77 16.09 -1.44
N ARG A 182 2.99 16.07 -0.37
CA ARG A 182 2.78 17.17 0.57
C ARG A 182 3.17 16.75 1.97
N SER A 183 3.87 17.60 2.72
CA SER A 183 4.14 17.31 4.13
C SER A 183 2.83 17.12 4.92
N VAL A 184 2.78 16.08 5.75
CA VAL A 184 1.64 15.84 6.64
C VAL A 184 1.76 16.60 7.96
N LEU A 185 2.85 17.33 8.22
CA LEU A 185 3.03 18.10 9.45
C LEU A 185 1.91 19.13 9.69
N PRO A 186 1.38 19.84 8.68
CA PRO A 186 0.24 20.72 8.88
C PRO A 186 -1.04 19.99 9.36
N LEU A 187 -1.25 18.73 9.00
CA LEU A 187 -2.34 17.91 9.52
C LEU A 187 -2.07 17.51 10.97
N VAL A 188 -0.87 17.04 11.26
CA VAL A 188 -0.43 16.68 12.62
C VAL A 188 -0.60 17.85 13.57
N ASN A 189 -0.16 19.02 13.16
CA ASN A 189 -0.19 20.25 13.97
C ASN A 189 -1.55 20.98 13.93
N LYS A 190 -2.54 20.43 13.22
CA LYS A 190 -3.87 21.03 13.02
C LYS A 190 -3.83 22.46 12.46
N THR A 191 -2.83 22.77 11.68
CA THR A 191 -2.65 24.08 11.02
C THR A 191 -3.13 24.09 9.58
N SER A 192 -3.43 22.91 9.01
CA SER A 192 -3.96 22.80 7.65
C SER A 192 -5.36 23.39 7.55
N LYS A 193 -5.55 24.35 6.66
CA LYS A 193 -6.85 24.95 6.35
C LYS A 193 -7.59 24.21 5.22
N LYS A 194 -6.85 23.49 4.38
CA LYS A 194 -7.40 22.78 3.22
C LYS A 194 -6.49 21.60 2.88
N TRP A 195 -7.09 20.43 2.79
CA TRP A 195 -6.44 19.22 2.33
C TRP A 195 -7.27 18.58 1.21
N ASP A 196 -6.63 18.20 0.12
CA ASP A 196 -7.29 17.52 -1.00
C ASP A 196 -7.43 16.03 -0.65
N ASN A 197 -8.65 15.60 -0.32
CA ASN A 197 -8.97 14.23 0.05
C ASN A 197 -9.23 13.35 -1.19
N GLU A 198 -8.32 13.43 -2.17
CA GLU A 198 -8.35 12.60 -3.37
C GLU A 198 -6.97 12.03 -3.65
N ILE A 199 -6.88 10.72 -3.81
CA ILE A 199 -5.64 10.01 -4.16
C ILE A 199 -5.76 9.45 -5.57
N PHE A 200 -4.82 9.81 -6.43
CA PHE A 200 -4.64 9.21 -7.75
C PHE A 200 -3.68 8.02 -7.64
N ILE A 201 -4.08 6.88 -8.19
CA ILE A 201 -3.36 5.61 -8.07
C ILE A 201 -3.04 5.10 -9.47
N GLN A 202 -1.78 4.75 -9.69
CA GLN A 202 -1.28 4.15 -10.91
C GLN A 202 -0.96 2.67 -10.64
N ILE A 203 -1.41 1.80 -11.54
CA ILE A 203 -1.15 0.36 -11.48
C ILE A 203 -0.53 -0.03 -12.80
N SER A 204 0.57 -0.78 -12.71
CA SER A 204 1.34 -1.27 -13.86
C SER A 204 1.71 -2.75 -13.66
N GLU A 205 2.44 -3.32 -14.59
CA GLU A 205 2.90 -4.71 -14.65
C GLU A 205 1.75 -5.71 -14.81
N SER A 206 1.00 -6.06 -13.77
CA SER A 206 -0.10 -7.03 -13.88
C SER A 206 -1.28 -6.53 -14.71
N GLN A 207 -1.46 -5.23 -14.77
CA GLN A 207 -2.46 -4.52 -15.56
C GLN A 207 -2.05 -3.08 -15.78
N LEU A 208 -2.55 -2.46 -16.82
CA LEU A 208 -2.41 -1.03 -17.03
C LEU A 208 -3.69 -0.34 -16.56
N ALA A 209 -3.68 0.16 -15.33
CA ALA A 209 -4.87 0.71 -14.69
C ALA A 209 -4.61 2.01 -13.93
N ARG A 210 -5.69 2.76 -13.71
CA ARG A 210 -5.71 3.98 -12.91
C ARG A 210 -6.89 3.95 -11.97
N SER A 211 -6.72 4.53 -10.80
CA SER A 211 -7.81 4.66 -9.86
C SER A 211 -7.84 6.03 -9.20
N LEU A 212 -9.03 6.48 -8.85
CA LEU A 212 -9.27 7.64 -8.03
C LEU A 212 -9.94 7.18 -6.73
N ARG A 213 -9.30 7.47 -5.60
CA ARG A 213 -9.83 7.23 -4.26
C ARG A 213 -10.19 8.57 -3.64
N THR A 214 -11.46 8.76 -3.31
CA THR A 214 -11.99 9.88 -2.53
C THR A 214 -12.34 9.37 -1.12
N GLU A 215 -12.83 10.23 -0.21
CA GLU A 215 -13.24 9.79 1.13
C GLU A 215 -14.24 8.64 1.08
N LYS A 216 -15.23 8.72 0.19
CA LYS A 216 -16.31 7.76 0.07
C LYS A 216 -16.14 6.77 -1.09
N TRP A 217 -15.65 7.25 -2.23
CA TRP A 217 -15.70 6.49 -3.47
C TRP A 217 -14.32 6.01 -3.93
N LYS A 218 -14.28 4.81 -4.48
CA LYS A 218 -13.18 4.34 -5.31
C LYS A 218 -13.68 4.05 -6.70
N TYR A 219 -13.04 4.65 -7.71
CA TYR A 219 -13.36 4.48 -9.11
C TYR A 219 -12.12 4.04 -9.87
N CYS A 220 -12.23 2.95 -10.64
CA CYS A 220 -11.11 2.33 -11.35
C CYS A 220 -11.40 2.20 -12.83
N ILE A 221 -10.34 2.36 -13.62
CA ILE A 221 -10.32 2.17 -15.06
C ILE A 221 -9.08 1.35 -15.44
N ALA A 222 -9.20 0.52 -16.46
CA ALA A 222 -8.07 -0.26 -16.97
C ALA A 222 -8.06 -0.29 -18.50
N ASP A 223 -6.87 -0.33 -19.08
CA ASP A 223 -6.65 -0.71 -20.47
C ASP A 223 -6.46 -2.24 -20.48
N GLN A 224 -7.50 -2.94 -20.93
CA GLN A 224 -7.54 -4.41 -20.92
C GLN A 224 -6.78 -5.03 -22.10
N ASP A 225 -6.51 -4.24 -23.14
CA ASP A 225 -5.85 -4.68 -24.38
C ASP A 225 -4.33 -4.49 -24.33
N SER A 226 -3.84 -3.74 -23.34
CA SER A 226 -2.41 -3.45 -23.16
C SER A 226 -1.80 -4.23 -22.00
N ASN A 227 -0.56 -4.64 -22.21
CA ASN A 227 0.25 -5.20 -21.12
C ASN A 227 0.84 -4.06 -20.27
N GLY A 228 0.55 -4.07 -18.97
CA GLY A 228 1.03 -3.06 -18.04
C GLY A 228 2.55 -3.08 -17.80
N SER A 229 3.27 -4.14 -18.23
CA SER A 229 4.73 -4.19 -18.21
C SER A 229 5.39 -3.47 -19.37
N ASP A 230 4.66 -3.31 -20.49
CA ASP A 230 5.22 -2.80 -21.74
C ASP A 230 4.94 -1.30 -21.93
N LYS A 231 3.88 -0.79 -21.27
CA LYS A 231 3.44 0.58 -21.41
C LYS A 231 3.24 1.25 -20.04
N PRO A 232 3.77 2.46 -19.83
CA PRO A 232 3.60 3.21 -18.60
C PRO A 232 2.20 3.85 -18.49
N SER A 233 1.50 4.05 -19.63
CA SER A 233 0.23 4.76 -19.72
C SER A 233 -0.55 4.39 -20.98
N SER A 234 -1.82 4.78 -21.05
CA SER A 234 -2.68 4.58 -22.21
C SER A 234 -3.53 5.81 -22.52
N ASN A 235 -3.87 5.99 -23.79
CA ASN A 235 -4.83 7.01 -24.23
C ASN A 235 -6.28 6.48 -24.24
N GLN A 236 -6.50 5.19 -23.91
CA GLN A 236 -7.83 4.60 -23.80
C GLN A 236 -7.91 3.64 -22.60
N TYR A 237 -8.99 3.77 -21.86
CA TYR A 237 -9.32 2.90 -20.72
C TYR A 237 -10.79 2.52 -20.78
N THR A 238 -11.13 1.43 -20.08
CA THR A 238 -12.51 1.01 -19.81
C THR A 238 -12.76 1.07 -18.32
N GLU A 239 -13.95 1.47 -17.90
CA GLU A 239 -14.35 1.44 -16.50
C GLU A 239 -14.40 0.01 -15.99
N THR A 240 -13.84 -0.23 -14.82
CA THR A 240 -13.76 -1.58 -14.24
C THR A 240 -14.47 -1.69 -12.91
N ASN A 241 -14.30 -0.72 -12.03
CA ASN A 241 -14.85 -0.81 -10.68
C ASN A 241 -15.36 0.55 -10.17
N LEU A 242 -16.42 0.47 -9.36
CA LEU A 242 -16.88 1.52 -8.47
C LEU A 242 -17.24 0.89 -7.13
N TYR A 243 -16.72 1.45 -6.04
CA TYR A 243 -17.05 1.02 -4.67
C TYR A 243 -17.47 2.20 -3.81
N ASP A 244 -18.51 2.00 -2.99
CA ASP A 244 -18.87 2.88 -1.87
C ASP A 244 -18.14 2.39 -0.61
N LEU A 245 -17.06 3.06 -0.23
CA LEU A 245 -16.18 2.61 0.86
C LEU A 245 -16.76 2.87 2.26
N ASP A 246 -17.82 3.67 2.37
CA ASP A 246 -18.56 3.83 3.62
C ASP A 246 -19.46 2.63 3.88
N ALA A 247 -20.14 2.16 2.85
CA ALA A 247 -21.05 1.02 2.93
C ALA A 247 -20.32 -0.33 2.76
N ASP A 248 -19.26 -0.36 1.96
CA ASP A 248 -18.50 -1.55 1.60
C ASP A 248 -16.98 -1.29 1.69
N PRO A 249 -16.43 -1.16 2.91
CA PRO A 249 -15.01 -0.88 3.11
C PRO A 249 -14.07 -2.01 2.66
N TYR A 250 -14.61 -3.19 2.36
CA TYR A 250 -13.89 -4.36 1.88
C TYR A 250 -14.06 -4.61 0.38
N GLU A 251 -14.80 -3.72 -0.32
CA GLU A 251 -14.92 -3.73 -1.78
C GLU A 251 -15.43 -5.08 -2.33
N LEU A 252 -16.47 -5.61 -1.70
CA LEU A 252 -17.10 -6.87 -2.08
C LEU A 252 -18.15 -6.69 -3.18
N ASN A 253 -18.70 -5.46 -3.31
CA ASN A 253 -19.80 -5.15 -4.23
C ASN A 253 -19.37 -4.11 -5.26
N ASN A 254 -19.07 -4.52 -6.47
CA ASN A 254 -18.75 -3.61 -7.57
C ASN A 254 -20.02 -2.97 -8.13
N LEU A 255 -20.13 -1.65 -8.00
CA LEU A 255 -21.29 -0.86 -8.40
C LEU A 255 -21.17 -0.30 -9.83
N ILE A 256 -20.07 -0.57 -10.54
CA ILE A 256 -19.88 -0.06 -11.91
C ILE A 256 -20.92 -0.66 -12.86
N GLY A 257 -21.48 0.15 -13.77
CA GLY A 257 -22.48 -0.27 -14.72
C GLY A 257 -23.93 -0.31 -14.17
N ILE A 258 -24.14 -0.01 -12.90
CA ILE A 258 -25.47 0.15 -12.31
C ILE A 258 -25.94 1.58 -12.53
N SER A 259 -27.06 1.78 -13.26
CA SER A 259 -27.54 3.09 -13.73
C SER A 259 -27.77 4.12 -12.60
N THR A 260 -28.17 3.67 -11.41
CA THR A 260 -28.38 4.54 -10.24
C THR A 260 -27.11 5.32 -9.85
N TYR A 261 -25.94 4.81 -10.20
CA TYR A 261 -24.64 5.45 -9.91
C TYR A 261 -24.04 6.24 -11.08
N ASP A 262 -24.77 6.38 -12.22
CA ASP A 262 -24.25 7.04 -13.43
C ASP A 262 -23.76 8.47 -13.20
N GLU A 263 -24.45 9.26 -12.38
CA GLU A 263 -24.04 10.63 -12.04
C GLU A 263 -22.72 10.65 -11.29
N ILE A 264 -22.55 9.76 -10.31
CA ILE A 264 -21.32 9.61 -9.53
C ILE A 264 -20.17 9.18 -10.44
N VAL A 265 -20.40 8.16 -11.29
CA VAL A 265 -19.41 7.68 -12.26
C VAL A 265 -19.01 8.80 -13.21
N ASN A 266 -19.96 9.58 -13.73
CA ASN A 266 -19.68 10.71 -14.64
C ASN A 266 -18.81 11.78 -13.97
N SER A 267 -19.06 12.09 -12.69
CA SER A 267 -18.26 13.02 -11.91
C SER A 267 -16.83 12.51 -11.72
N LEU A 268 -16.68 11.25 -11.25
CA LEU A 268 -15.39 10.62 -11.02
C LEU A 268 -14.59 10.43 -12.33
N ARG A 269 -15.27 10.13 -13.43
CA ARG A 269 -14.66 10.06 -14.78
C ARG A 269 -14.06 11.39 -15.21
N LYS A 270 -14.73 12.51 -14.95
CA LYS A 270 -14.18 13.85 -15.23
C LYS A 270 -12.94 14.11 -14.37
N LYS A 271 -12.99 13.79 -13.10
CA LYS A 271 -11.89 13.98 -12.15
C LYS A 271 -10.66 13.15 -12.54
N ILE A 272 -10.82 11.85 -12.79
CA ILE A 272 -9.68 10.99 -13.14
C ILE A 272 -9.04 11.39 -14.48
N LYS A 273 -9.82 11.82 -15.47
CA LYS A 273 -9.29 12.39 -16.73
C LYS A 273 -8.42 13.61 -16.47
N SER A 274 -8.86 14.50 -15.58
CA SER A 274 -8.09 15.68 -15.19
C SER A 274 -6.78 15.30 -14.49
N LYS A 275 -6.81 14.30 -13.59
CA LYS A 275 -5.61 13.80 -12.91
C LYS A 275 -4.63 13.15 -13.89
N ILE A 276 -5.10 12.30 -14.81
CA ILE A 276 -4.26 11.69 -15.86
C ILE A 276 -3.60 12.79 -16.72
N ARG A 277 -4.39 13.77 -17.19
CA ARG A 277 -3.82 14.87 -17.97
C ARG A 277 -2.76 15.65 -17.20
N LYS A 278 -2.99 15.92 -15.93
CA LYS A 278 -2.06 16.68 -15.08
C LYS A 278 -0.77 15.91 -14.80
N VAL A 279 -0.89 14.61 -14.47
CA VAL A 279 0.24 13.79 -13.98
C VAL A 279 1.00 13.14 -15.14
N GLU A 280 0.28 12.67 -16.16
CA GLU A 280 0.86 11.87 -17.24
C GLU A 280 0.98 12.66 -18.56
N ASN A 281 0.42 13.89 -18.61
CA ASN A 281 0.36 14.73 -19.80
C ASN A 281 -0.33 14.05 -21.01
N ILE A 282 -1.34 13.22 -20.73
CA ILE A 282 -2.06 12.43 -21.75
C ILE A 282 -3.54 12.82 -21.74
N THR A 283 -4.11 12.96 -22.95
CA THR A 283 -5.57 13.01 -23.13
C THR A 283 -6.08 11.59 -23.35
N THR A 284 -6.97 11.14 -22.47
CA THR A 284 -7.49 9.77 -22.52
C THR A 284 -8.98 9.71 -22.82
N LYS A 285 -9.38 8.67 -23.56
CA LYS A 285 -10.77 8.23 -23.75
C LYS A 285 -11.09 7.18 -22.69
N ILE A 286 -12.24 7.32 -22.01
CA ILE A 286 -12.74 6.32 -21.08
C ILE A 286 -14.06 5.79 -21.60
N THR A 287 -14.10 4.50 -21.90
CA THR A 287 -15.30 3.77 -22.33
C THR A 287 -16.11 3.35 -21.10
N LYS A 288 -17.42 3.53 -21.17
CA LYS A 288 -18.33 3.05 -20.10
C LYS A 288 -18.24 1.53 -19.97
N ALA A 289 -18.33 1.05 -18.74
CA ALA A 289 -18.51 -0.39 -18.48
C ALA A 289 -19.80 -0.85 -19.16
N LYS A 290 -19.74 -1.99 -19.83
CA LYS A 290 -20.95 -2.75 -20.18
C LYS A 290 -21.48 -3.37 -18.87
N ASN A 291 -22.81 -3.51 -18.73
CA ASN A 291 -23.44 -4.09 -17.52
C ASN A 291 -22.59 -5.22 -16.92
N VAL A 292 -21.95 -4.95 -15.81
CA VAL A 292 -21.04 -5.89 -15.17
C VAL A 292 -21.73 -6.40 -13.91
N ASN A 293 -22.41 -7.53 -14.03
CA ASN A 293 -22.89 -8.30 -12.88
C ASN A 293 -21.71 -9.01 -12.16
N ASN A 294 -20.58 -8.33 -11.96
CA ASN A 294 -19.44 -8.94 -11.30
C ASN A 294 -19.25 -8.31 -9.92
N PRO A 295 -19.48 -9.06 -8.85
CA PRO A 295 -19.04 -8.68 -7.53
C PRO A 295 -17.51 -8.60 -7.58
N GLY A 296 -16.87 -7.50 -7.41
CA GLY A 296 -15.44 -7.20 -7.39
C GLY A 296 -14.42 -8.29 -7.12
N GLN A 297 -14.81 -9.53 -7.26
CA GLN A 297 -13.94 -10.69 -7.29
C GLN A 297 -13.01 -10.58 -8.51
N MET A 298 -11.88 -11.17 -8.42
CA MET A 298 -11.19 -11.70 -9.59
C MET A 298 -12.23 -12.57 -10.31
N GLY A 299 -12.81 -12.02 -11.38
CA GLY A 299 -13.79 -12.76 -12.15
C GLY A 299 -13.18 -14.11 -12.41
N LEU A 300 -13.87 -15.17 -12.01
CA LEU A 300 -13.58 -16.50 -12.50
C LEU A 300 -13.85 -16.42 -14.01
N ASN A 301 -12.92 -15.74 -14.73
CA ASN A 301 -12.90 -15.82 -16.16
C ASN A 301 -12.72 -17.29 -16.45
N PRO A 302 -13.67 -17.97 -17.11
CA PRO A 302 -13.53 -19.37 -17.51
C PRO A 302 -12.18 -19.65 -18.15
N ASP A 303 -11.60 -18.68 -18.88
CA ASP A 303 -10.28 -18.76 -19.48
C ASP A 303 -9.13 -18.83 -18.44
N SER A 304 -9.33 -18.34 -17.22
CA SER A 304 -8.32 -18.49 -16.17
C SER A 304 -8.23 -19.93 -15.64
N PHE A 305 -9.32 -20.70 -15.68
CA PHE A 305 -9.33 -22.14 -15.39
C PHE A 305 -8.66 -22.97 -16.49
N HIS A 306 -8.84 -22.61 -17.76
CA HIS A 306 -8.22 -23.33 -18.86
C HIS A 306 -6.68 -23.19 -18.89
N ARG A 307 -6.13 -22.07 -18.43
CA ARG A 307 -4.68 -21.88 -18.34
C ARG A 307 -4.05 -22.66 -17.18
N LEU A 308 -4.77 -22.93 -16.11
CA LEU A 308 -4.32 -23.80 -15.02
C LEU A 308 -4.28 -25.27 -15.44
N LYS A 309 -5.23 -25.76 -16.26
CA LYS A 309 -5.22 -27.11 -16.80
C LYS A 309 -4.09 -27.40 -17.81
N LYS A 310 -3.50 -26.37 -18.42
CA LYS A 310 -2.36 -26.54 -19.35
C LYS A 310 -1.00 -26.50 -18.66
N LYS A 311 -0.92 -26.31 -17.35
CA LYS A 311 0.31 -26.29 -16.55
C LYS A 311 0.37 -27.41 -15.49
N LEU A 312 -0.63 -28.28 -15.44
CA LEU A 312 -0.62 -29.56 -14.74
C LEU A 312 -0.50 -30.70 -15.75
#